data_fff1d2cf4f3a54f76961c1622d7eeec0
#
_entry.id   fff1d2cf4f3a54f76961c1622d7eeec0
#
_cell.length_a   1.000
_cell.length_b   1.000
_cell.length_c   1.000
_cell.angle_alpha   90.00
_cell.angle_beta   90.00
_cell.angle_gamma   90.00
#
_symmetry.space_group_name_H-M   'P 1'
#
loop_
_entity.id
_entity.type
_entity.pdbx_description
1 polymer ?
#
loop_
_entity_poly.entity_id
_entity_poly.type
_entity_poly.pdbx_seq_one_letter_code
_entity_poly.pdbx_strand_id
1 'polypeptide(L)'
;MVTAFILINVERPRLKTIADDLLAIDGVAEVYSVAGPFDMIAVVRVKEHEQLSDLVTERIGALEGINDTETLIAFRSFSKKDLGMLWDIGVD
;
A
#
# COMPACT_ATOMS: atom_id res chain seq x y z
N MET A 1 -5.23 13.54 -2.12
CA MET A 1 -4.56 12.25 -2.36
C MET A 1 -5.05 11.24 -1.36
N VAL A 2 -5.29 10.03 -1.80
CA VAL A 2 -5.76 8.95 -0.95
C VAL A 2 -4.60 7.98 -0.73
N THR A 3 -4.31 7.66 0.53
CA THR A 3 -3.29 6.67 0.88
C THR A 3 -3.98 5.47 1.50
N ALA A 4 -3.58 4.28 1.08
CA ALA A 4 -4.13 3.05 1.61
C ALA A 4 -3.02 2.03 1.81
N PHE A 5 -3.27 1.12 2.74
CA PHE A 5 -2.37 0.01 3.03
C PHE A 5 -3.13 -1.26 2.73
N ILE A 6 -2.61 -2.04 1.79
CA ILE A 6 -3.25 -3.29 1.38
C ILE A 6 -2.48 -4.42 2.05
N LEU A 7 -3.12 -5.10 2.98
CA LEU A 7 -2.53 -6.23 3.68
C LEU A 7 -2.83 -7.47 2.87
N ILE A 8 -1.81 -8.25 2.54
CA ILE A 8 -1.95 -9.30 1.54
C ILE A 8 -1.37 -10.61 2.06
N ASN A 9 -2.14 -11.67 1.93
CA ASN A 9 -1.66 -13.02 2.13
C ASN A 9 -1.47 -13.68 0.78
N VAL A 10 -0.33 -14.35 0.59
CA VAL A 10 0.04 -14.92 -0.69
C VAL A 10 0.49 -16.35 -0.53
N GLU A 11 0.54 -17.08 -1.66
CA GLU A 11 1.23 -18.34 -1.73
C GLU A 11 2.72 -18.02 -1.68
N ARG A 12 3.39 -18.50 -0.64
CA ARG A 12 4.77 -18.09 -0.36
C ARG A 12 5.74 -18.27 -1.52
N PRO A 13 5.68 -19.36 -2.30
CA PRO A 13 6.61 -19.50 -3.43
C PRO A 13 6.44 -18.39 -4.48
N ARG A 14 5.30 -17.72 -4.49
CA ARG A 14 5.02 -16.66 -5.45
C ARG A 14 5.26 -15.26 -4.92
N LEU A 15 5.75 -15.14 -3.70
CA LEU A 15 5.87 -13.85 -3.02
C LEU A 15 6.67 -12.84 -3.84
N LYS A 16 7.83 -13.24 -4.34
CA LYS A 16 8.67 -12.32 -5.09
C LYS A 16 8.02 -11.91 -6.41
N THR A 17 7.39 -12.84 -7.10
CA THR A 17 6.70 -12.55 -8.35
C THR A 17 5.57 -11.56 -8.10
N ILE A 18 4.80 -11.79 -7.02
CA ILE A 18 3.69 -10.92 -6.68
C ILE A 18 4.20 -9.52 -6.31
N ALA A 19 5.31 -9.44 -5.58
CA ALA A 19 5.89 -8.14 -5.25
C ALA A 19 6.25 -7.35 -6.50
N ASP A 20 6.86 -8.02 -7.47
CA ASP A 20 7.21 -7.36 -8.74
C ASP A 20 5.96 -6.92 -9.49
N ASP A 21 4.95 -7.77 -9.52
CA ASP A 21 3.70 -7.45 -10.20
C ASP A 21 2.98 -6.29 -9.54
N LEU A 22 2.98 -6.24 -8.21
CA LEU A 22 2.37 -5.13 -7.47
C LEU A 22 3.07 -3.82 -7.78
N LEU A 23 4.41 -3.83 -7.81
CA LEU A 23 5.16 -2.60 -8.08
C LEU A 23 4.95 -2.09 -9.50
N ALA A 24 4.49 -2.94 -10.41
CA ALA A 24 4.19 -2.51 -11.76
C ALA A 24 2.84 -1.83 -11.89
N ILE A 25 2.02 -1.86 -10.85
CA ILE A 25 0.69 -1.24 -10.88
C ILE A 25 0.82 0.25 -10.55
N ASP A 26 0.27 1.10 -11.40
CA ASP A 26 0.23 2.53 -11.12
C ASP A 26 -0.52 2.77 -9.82
N GLY A 27 0.06 3.59 -8.96
CA GLY A 27 -0.54 3.89 -7.66
C GLY A 27 0.07 3.11 -6.52
N VAL A 28 0.76 2.00 -6.80
CA VAL A 28 1.48 1.27 -5.76
C VAL A 28 2.82 1.93 -5.59
N ALA A 29 3.05 2.52 -4.42
CA ALA A 29 4.26 3.27 -4.14
C ALA A 29 5.36 2.38 -3.58
N GLU A 30 5.00 1.45 -2.71
CA GLU A 30 5.97 0.60 -2.03
C GLU A 30 5.32 -0.73 -1.71
N VAL A 31 6.14 -1.76 -1.60
CA VAL A 31 5.69 -3.08 -1.18
C VAL A 31 6.69 -3.61 -0.17
N TYR A 32 6.17 -4.13 0.94
CA TYR A 32 6.99 -4.70 2.00
C TYR A 32 6.59 -6.14 2.22
N SER A 33 7.56 -7.01 2.43
CA SER A 33 7.25 -8.32 2.99
C SER A 33 7.35 -8.17 4.50
N VAL A 34 6.43 -8.77 5.23
CA VAL A 34 6.32 -8.54 6.66
C VAL A 34 6.14 -9.87 7.38
N ALA A 35 6.41 -9.85 8.67
CA ALA A 35 6.11 -10.97 9.55
C ALA A 35 4.84 -10.63 10.30
N GLY A 36 4.00 -11.64 10.53
CA GLY A 36 2.75 -11.44 11.25
C GLY A 36 1.61 -12.15 10.55
N PRO A 37 0.37 -11.70 10.77
CA PRO A 37 -0.78 -12.36 10.17
C PRO A 37 -0.88 -12.19 8.67
N PHE A 38 -0.16 -11.23 8.09
CA PHE A 38 -0.13 -11.04 6.64
C PHE A 38 1.29 -11.21 6.14
N ASP A 39 1.42 -11.55 4.86
CA ASP A 39 2.73 -11.78 4.25
C ASP A 39 3.33 -10.53 3.65
N MET A 40 2.50 -9.62 3.17
CA MET A 40 2.95 -8.42 2.46
C MET A 40 2.06 -7.24 2.78
N ILE A 41 2.62 -6.04 2.63
CA ILE A 41 1.84 -4.81 2.68
C ILE A 41 2.22 -3.98 1.47
N ALA A 42 1.21 -3.57 0.70
CA ALA A 42 1.41 -2.64 -0.41
C ALA A 42 0.92 -1.26 0.03
N VAL A 43 1.76 -0.26 -0.13
CA VAL A 43 1.38 1.13 0.15
C VAL A 43 0.93 1.75 -1.15
N VAL A 44 -0.29 2.25 -1.16
CA VAL A 44 -0.94 2.77 -2.36
C VAL A 44 -1.23 4.25 -2.17
N ARG A 45 -0.94 5.05 -3.20
CA ARG A 45 -1.29 6.47 -3.21
C ARG A 45 -1.91 6.79 -4.54
N VAL A 46 -3.16 7.23 -4.51
CA VAL A 46 -3.91 7.59 -5.72
C VAL A 46 -4.63 8.91 -5.45
N LYS A 47 -5.15 9.51 -6.51
CA LYS A 47 -5.79 10.81 -6.37
C LYS A 47 -7.19 10.70 -5.78
N GLU A 48 -7.93 9.67 -6.14
CA GLU A 48 -9.33 9.57 -5.78
C GLU A 48 -9.68 8.18 -5.31
N HIS A 49 -10.75 8.10 -4.52
CA HIS A 49 -11.21 6.81 -3.98
C HIS A 49 -11.60 5.83 -5.07
N GLU A 50 -12.15 6.33 -6.17
CA GLU A 50 -12.52 5.47 -7.28
C GLU A 50 -11.31 4.74 -7.86
N GLN A 51 -10.20 5.46 -7.97
CA GLN A 51 -8.96 4.84 -8.43
C GLN A 51 -8.48 3.76 -7.47
N LEU A 52 -8.66 3.97 -6.17
CA LEU A 52 -8.31 2.95 -5.19
C LEU A 52 -9.17 1.71 -5.38
N SER A 53 -10.46 1.91 -5.57
CA SER A 53 -11.38 0.81 -5.78
C SER A 53 -10.98 -0.02 -7.00
N ASP A 54 -10.71 0.64 -8.11
CA ASP A 54 -10.30 -0.05 -9.34
C ASP A 54 -8.99 -0.80 -9.13
N LEU A 55 -8.04 -0.18 -8.44
CA LEU A 55 -6.76 -0.79 -8.20
C LEU A 55 -6.90 -2.07 -7.40
N VAL A 56 -7.68 -2.04 -6.33
CA VAL A 56 -7.84 -3.19 -5.46
C VAL A 56 -8.65 -4.28 -6.14
N THR A 57 -9.77 -3.94 -6.76
CA THR A 57 -10.68 -4.96 -7.29
C THR A 57 -10.24 -5.50 -8.63
N GLU A 58 -9.64 -4.68 -9.48
CA GLU A 58 -9.30 -5.10 -10.83
C GLU A 58 -7.84 -5.42 -11.03
N ARG A 59 -6.94 -4.60 -10.46
CA ARG A 59 -5.52 -4.80 -10.71
C ARG A 59 -4.94 -5.80 -9.75
N ILE A 60 -5.12 -5.61 -8.46
CA ILE A 60 -4.62 -6.56 -7.48
C ILE A 60 -5.42 -7.84 -7.54
N GLY A 61 -6.72 -7.72 -7.72
CA GLY A 61 -7.59 -8.89 -7.80
C GLY A 61 -7.30 -9.82 -8.96
N ALA A 62 -6.60 -9.33 -9.99
CA ALA A 62 -6.25 -10.17 -11.14
C ALA A 62 -4.95 -10.95 -10.94
N LEU A 63 -4.19 -10.67 -9.89
CA LEU A 63 -2.91 -11.34 -9.67
C LEU A 63 -3.12 -12.73 -9.10
N GLU A 64 -2.40 -13.71 -9.65
CA GLU A 64 -2.45 -15.07 -9.16
C GLU A 64 -1.59 -15.23 -7.92
N GLY A 65 -2.02 -16.09 -7.02
CA GLY A 65 -1.23 -16.39 -5.82
C GLY A 65 -1.61 -15.57 -4.62
N ILE A 66 -2.54 -14.64 -4.76
CA ILE A 66 -3.04 -13.87 -3.63
C ILE A 66 -4.22 -14.62 -3.03
N ASN A 67 -4.11 -14.93 -1.73
CA ASN A 67 -5.15 -15.68 -1.04
C ASN A 67 -6.17 -14.79 -0.38
N ASP A 68 -5.73 -13.62 0.12
CA ASP A 68 -6.60 -12.77 0.89
C ASP A 68 -6.02 -11.36 0.92
N THR A 69 -6.88 -10.35 0.97
CA THR A 69 -6.45 -8.98 1.12
C THR A 69 -7.35 -8.24 2.08
N GLU A 70 -6.77 -7.25 2.72
CA GLU A 70 -7.53 -6.34 3.58
C GLU A 70 -7.02 -4.93 3.30
N THR A 71 -7.92 -4.00 3.04
CA THR A 71 -7.56 -2.64 2.69
C THR A 71 -7.83 -1.71 3.85
N LEU A 72 -6.80 -0.97 4.26
CA LEU A 72 -6.93 0.07 5.28
C LEU A 72 -6.71 1.41 4.61
N ILE A 73 -7.71 2.29 4.69
CA ILE A 73 -7.61 3.61 4.10
C ILE A 73 -7.19 4.58 5.18
N ALA A 74 -6.11 5.34 4.92
CA ALA A 74 -5.62 6.31 5.90
C ALA A 74 -6.56 7.50 5.94
N PHE A 75 -6.96 7.90 7.14
CA PHE A 75 -7.72 9.14 7.29
C PHE A 75 -6.81 10.35 7.23
N ARG A 76 -5.69 10.26 7.91
CA ARG A 76 -4.83 11.42 8.09
C ARG A 76 -3.40 10.98 8.27
N SER A 77 -2.49 11.74 7.73
CA SER A 77 -1.07 11.45 7.80
C SER A 77 -0.41 12.40 8.78
N PHE A 78 0.47 11.87 9.61
CA PHE A 78 1.28 12.66 10.52
C PHE A 78 2.74 12.32 10.26
N SER A 79 3.60 13.33 10.21
CA SER A 79 5.02 13.08 10.00
C SER A 79 5.83 14.15 10.70
N LYS A 80 7.12 13.90 10.87
CA LYS A 80 8.01 14.89 11.44
C LYS A 80 8.11 16.12 10.57
N LYS A 81 7.96 15.95 9.29
CA LYS A 81 7.98 17.05 8.35
C LYS A 81 6.84 18.02 8.64
N ASP A 82 5.66 17.49 8.88
CA ASP A 82 4.50 18.31 9.21
C ASP A 82 4.70 19.02 10.53
N LEU A 83 5.22 18.32 11.52
CA LEU A 83 5.53 18.93 12.80
C LEU A 83 6.57 20.02 12.65
N GLY A 84 7.59 19.79 11.85
CA GLY A 84 8.61 20.78 11.62
C GLY A 84 8.05 22.05 11.03
N MET A 85 7.11 21.92 10.14
CA MET A 85 6.47 23.10 9.56
C MET A 85 5.67 23.88 10.58
N LEU A 86 5.01 23.18 11.49
CA LEU A 86 4.25 23.84 12.52
C LEU A 86 5.14 24.56 13.52
N TRP A 87 6.24 23.98 13.79
CA TRP A 87 7.14 24.52 14.75
C TRP A 87 8.18 25.40 14.19
N ASP A 88 8.24 25.52 13.03
CA ASP A 88 9.05 26.15 12.44
C ASP A 88 10.11 25.91 12.35
N ILE A 89 10.25 25.33 12.16
CA ILE A 89 11.07 25.04 11.87
C ILE A 89 12.12 24.80 12.31
N GLY A 90 12.27 24.99 12.85
CA GLY A 90 13.34 24.74 13.31
C GLY A 90 13.71 23.61 13.69
N VAL A 91 13.13 22.88 13.72
CA VAL A 91 13.39 21.77 14.10
C VAL A 91 14.24 21.08 13.40
N ASP A 92 14.57 21.24 12.75
CA ASP A 92 15.33 20.49 12.15
C ASP A 92 16.18 20.67 11.94
#